data_4e7dd5d55d03e3cb2c682500721e8957
#
_entry.id   4e7dd5d55d03e3cb2c682500721e8957
#
_cell.length_a   1.000
_cell.length_b   1.000
_cell.length_c   1.000
_cell.angle_alpha   90.00
_cell.angle_beta   90.00
_cell.angle_gamma   90.00
#
_symmetry.space_group_name_H-M   'P 1'
#
loop_
_entity.id
_entity.type
_entity.pdbx_description
1 polymer ?
#
loop_
_entity_poly.entity_id
_entity_poly.type
_entity_poly.pdbx_seq_one_letter_code
_entity_poly.pdbx_strand_id
1 'polypeptide(L)'
;MKNKIRGPLENKGALMSCVIIFSIIFIDQALKIFIKTTFNIGEELKITDWFILHFLENNGFAFGYEFFGKPGKLILTLFRLGASIFIFFWLNKLIVEYNNNKISWGAVCGVSLVFAGAVGNIIDSVFYGLLFDYSPLFYGKVVDMFYFPLFSGFWPDWVPFLGGDYFVFFRPVFNVADASITIGAVFLLFFQKQLSFK
;
A
#
# COMPACT_ATOMS: atom_id res chain seq x y z
N MET A 1 -10.86 -18.01 -35.40
CA MET A 1 -10.41 -16.59 -35.47
C MET A 1 -9.07 -16.50 -34.75
N LYS A 2 -7.98 -16.17 -35.46
CA LYS A 2 -6.64 -16.03 -34.86
C LYS A 2 -6.63 -14.78 -33.94
N ASN A 3 -6.50 -14.96 -32.64
CA ASN A 3 -6.18 -13.87 -31.72
C ASN A 3 -4.81 -13.30 -32.15
N LYS A 4 -4.83 -12.17 -32.85
CA LYS A 4 -3.64 -11.42 -33.19
C LYS A 4 -3.11 -10.89 -31.84
N ILE A 5 -1.98 -11.42 -31.38
CA ILE A 5 -1.27 -10.88 -30.20
C ILE A 5 -0.90 -9.45 -30.57
N ARG A 6 -1.60 -8.47 -30.00
CA ARG A 6 -1.29 -7.05 -30.18
C ARG A 6 0.06 -6.77 -29.54
N GLY A 7 0.92 -6.02 -30.21
CA GLY A 7 2.21 -5.60 -29.66
C GLY A 7 2.03 -4.76 -28.38
N PRO A 8 3.04 -4.66 -27.51
CA PRO A 8 2.92 -3.95 -26.21
C PRO A 8 2.49 -2.48 -26.37
N LEU A 9 2.82 -1.81 -27.46
CA LEU A 9 2.40 -0.42 -27.78
C LEU A 9 0.94 -0.32 -28.27
N GLU A 10 0.36 -1.41 -28.76
CA GLU A 10 -1.07 -1.48 -29.11
C GLU A 10 -1.95 -1.79 -27.88
N ASN A 11 -1.35 -2.19 -26.77
CA ASN A 11 -2.02 -2.53 -25.51
C ASN A 11 -1.97 -1.36 -24.54
N LYS A 12 -2.80 -0.34 -24.79
CA LYS A 12 -2.86 0.89 -23.96
C LYS A 12 -3.08 0.61 -22.48
N GLY A 13 -3.92 -0.37 -22.15
CA GLY A 13 -4.19 -0.75 -20.78
C GLY A 13 -2.96 -1.34 -20.08
N ALA A 14 -2.21 -2.21 -20.76
CA ALA A 14 -0.98 -2.77 -20.19
C ALA A 14 0.10 -1.70 -20.01
N LEU A 15 0.30 -0.82 -20.98
CA LEU A 15 1.27 0.26 -20.86
C LEU A 15 0.93 1.18 -19.67
N MET A 16 -0.32 1.60 -19.56
CA MET A 16 -0.78 2.42 -18.45
C MET A 16 -0.56 1.74 -17.09
N SER A 17 -0.93 0.47 -16.97
CA SER A 17 -0.72 -0.31 -15.74
C SER A 17 0.75 -0.45 -15.40
N CYS A 18 1.62 -0.77 -16.36
CA CYS A 18 3.06 -0.87 -16.15
C CYS A 18 3.66 0.44 -15.66
N VAL A 19 3.29 1.58 -16.26
CA VAL A 19 3.76 2.90 -15.82
C VAL A 19 3.33 3.19 -14.38
N ILE A 20 2.06 2.98 -14.04
CA ILE A 20 1.56 3.18 -12.68
C ILE A 20 2.31 2.29 -11.69
N ILE A 21 2.36 0.99 -11.94
CA ILE A 21 2.96 0.00 -11.05
C ILE A 21 4.43 0.31 -10.83
N PHE A 22 5.19 0.52 -11.90
CA PHE A 22 6.62 0.80 -11.79
C PHE A 22 6.89 2.11 -11.04
N SER A 23 6.15 3.19 -11.35
CA SER A 23 6.32 4.49 -10.70
C SER A 23 6.03 4.41 -9.19
N ILE A 24 4.93 3.78 -8.79
CA ILE A 24 4.57 3.65 -7.38
C ILE A 24 5.60 2.81 -6.62
N ILE A 25 5.97 1.64 -7.15
CA ILE A 25 6.97 0.77 -6.50
C ILE A 25 8.32 1.49 -6.40
N PHE A 26 8.74 2.19 -7.45
CA PHE A 26 10.01 2.92 -7.45
C PHE A 26 10.02 4.02 -6.39
N ILE A 27 8.97 4.86 -6.34
CA ILE A 27 8.88 5.95 -5.35
C ILE A 27 8.79 5.39 -3.94
N ASP A 28 7.95 4.36 -3.72
CA ASP A 28 7.80 3.70 -2.43
C ASP A 28 9.12 3.15 -1.91
N GLN A 29 9.80 2.35 -2.72
CA GLN A 29 11.06 1.72 -2.31
C GLN A 29 12.21 2.72 -2.17
N ALA A 30 12.28 3.73 -3.03
CA ALA A 30 13.30 4.78 -2.90
C ALA A 30 13.16 5.55 -1.58
N LEU A 31 11.93 5.93 -1.21
CA LEU A 31 11.66 6.61 0.06
C LEU A 31 11.89 5.69 1.27
N LYS A 32 11.45 4.44 1.21
CA LYS A 32 11.67 3.47 2.29
C LYS A 32 13.14 3.21 2.56
N ILE A 33 13.94 3.02 1.51
CA ILE A 33 15.39 2.84 1.63
C ILE A 33 16.02 4.11 2.20
N PHE A 34 15.66 5.30 1.67
CA PHE A 34 16.16 6.58 2.18
C PHE A 34 15.88 6.73 3.69
N ILE A 35 14.63 6.54 4.11
CA ILE A 35 14.24 6.64 5.51
C ILE A 35 15.01 5.63 6.38
N LYS A 36 15.05 4.37 5.96
CA LYS A 36 15.67 3.29 6.74
C LYS A 36 17.18 3.43 6.86
N THR A 37 17.84 4.11 5.91
CA THR A 37 19.30 4.32 5.93
C THR A 37 19.72 5.65 6.53
N THR A 38 18.78 6.59 6.71
CA THR A 38 19.09 7.96 7.17
C THR A 38 18.58 8.23 8.59
N PHE A 39 17.45 7.63 8.97
CA PHE A 39 16.78 7.87 10.25
C PHE A 39 16.98 6.70 11.22
N ASN A 40 16.99 7.00 12.51
CA ASN A 40 16.85 6.01 13.57
C ASN A 40 15.38 5.64 13.77
N ILE A 41 15.09 4.40 14.20
CA ILE A 41 13.70 3.98 14.48
C ILE A 41 13.10 4.88 15.56
N GLY A 42 11.92 5.43 15.29
CA GLY A 42 11.23 6.39 16.16
C GLY A 42 11.65 7.83 15.98
N GLU A 43 12.63 8.12 15.12
CA GLU A 43 13.05 9.48 14.83
C GLU A 43 11.99 10.24 14.04
N GLU A 44 11.82 11.52 14.39
CA GLU A 44 10.87 12.42 13.76
C GLU A 44 11.58 13.63 13.17
N LEU A 45 11.26 13.96 11.92
CA LEU A 45 11.61 15.20 11.27
C LEU A 45 10.34 15.99 10.95
N LYS A 46 10.12 17.07 11.70
CA LYS A 46 8.98 17.95 11.49
C LYS A 46 9.19 18.81 10.24
N ILE A 47 8.39 18.59 9.22
CA ILE A 47 8.41 19.40 7.98
C ILE A 47 7.48 20.61 8.14
N THR A 48 6.27 20.38 8.66
CA THR A 48 5.30 21.41 9.05
C THR A 48 4.60 20.98 10.34
N ASP A 49 3.67 21.81 10.88
CA ASP A 49 2.91 21.45 12.08
C ASP A 49 1.97 20.27 11.85
N TRP A 50 1.56 20.01 10.64
CA TRP A 50 0.62 18.97 10.24
C TRP A 50 1.24 17.85 9.39
N PHE A 51 2.56 17.92 9.07
CA PHE A 51 3.29 16.89 8.32
C PHE A 51 4.66 16.62 8.95
N ILE A 52 4.86 15.40 9.39
CA ILE A 52 6.07 14.91 10.05
C ILE A 52 6.54 13.65 9.30
N LEU A 53 7.83 13.56 9.04
CA LEU A 53 8.45 12.28 8.68
C LEU A 53 8.79 11.57 9.98
N HIS A 54 8.16 10.44 10.23
CA HIS A 54 8.31 9.63 11.43
C HIS A 54 8.67 8.20 11.04
N PHE A 55 9.91 7.79 11.27
CA PHE A 55 10.35 6.45 10.92
C PHE A 55 9.82 5.39 11.89
N LEU A 56 8.94 4.54 11.40
CA LEU A 56 8.47 3.36 12.12
C LEU A 56 8.69 2.08 11.30
N GLU A 57 8.91 0.97 12.02
CA GLU A 57 8.91 -0.37 11.46
C GLU A 57 7.67 -1.12 11.93
N ASN A 58 6.90 -1.63 10.98
CA ASN A 58 5.63 -2.30 11.21
C ASN A 58 5.70 -3.76 10.75
N ASN A 59 5.32 -4.70 11.60
CA ASN A 59 5.20 -6.11 11.22
C ASN A 59 4.08 -6.38 10.19
N GLY A 60 3.38 -5.32 9.79
CA GLY A 60 2.37 -5.36 8.74
C GLY A 60 0.96 -5.57 9.26
N PHE A 61 0.75 -5.57 10.55
CA PHE A 61 -0.58 -5.57 11.16
C PHE A 61 -1.08 -4.14 11.37
N ALA A 62 -2.38 -3.93 11.19
CA ALA A 62 -2.99 -2.65 11.45
C ALA A 62 -2.81 -2.27 12.92
N PHE A 63 -2.45 -1.01 13.19
CA PHE A 63 -2.29 -0.44 14.54
C PHE A 63 -1.24 -1.12 15.43
N GLY A 64 -0.24 -1.83 14.85
CA GLY A 64 0.84 -2.45 15.62
C GLY A 64 0.44 -3.69 16.43
N TYR A 65 -0.76 -4.23 16.26
CA TYR A 65 -1.17 -5.47 16.93
C TYR A 65 -0.47 -6.67 16.29
N GLU A 66 0.35 -7.38 17.08
CA GLU A 66 0.98 -8.62 16.66
C GLU A 66 0.12 -9.81 17.07
N PHE A 67 -0.56 -10.43 16.11
CA PHE A 67 -1.24 -11.70 16.34
C PHE A 67 -0.26 -12.86 16.13
N PHE A 68 -0.09 -13.71 17.13
CA PHE A 68 0.73 -14.94 17.07
C PHE A 68 2.25 -14.74 16.84
N GLY A 69 2.82 -13.53 17.00
CA GLY A 69 4.26 -13.31 16.88
C GLY A 69 4.84 -13.72 15.51
N LYS A 70 5.99 -14.44 15.51
CA LYS A 70 6.66 -14.86 14.25
C LYS A 70 5.77 -15.67 13.29
N PRO A 71 5.01 -16.70 13.74
CA PRO A 71 4.06 -17.40 12.84
C PRO A 71 3.03 -16.46 12.20
N GLY A 72 2.48 -15.53 12.96
CA GLY A 72 1.52 -14.55 12.44
C GLY A 72 2.11 -13.69 11.33
N LYS A 73 3.35 -13.23 11.49
CA LYS A 73 4.08 -12.47 10.45
C LYS A 73 4.23 -13.29 9.16
N LEU A 74 4.63 -14.56 9.25
CA LEU A 74 4.77 -15.43 8.09
C LEU A 74 3.43 -15.63 7.37
N ILE A 75 2.37 -15.95 8.13
CA ILE A 75 1.02 -16.13 7.58
C ILE A 75 0.57 -14.86 6.85
N LEU A 76 0.77 -13.68 7.44
CA LEU A 76 0.41 -12.42 6.81
C LEU A 76 1.19 -12.17 5.52
N THR A 77 2.50 -12.45 5.51
CA THR A 77 3.34 -12.29 4.31
C THR A 77 2.89 -13.23 3.19
N LEU A 78 2.60 -14.50 3.50
CA LEU A 78 2.09 -15.48 2.54
C LEU A 78 0.68 -15.10 2.03
N PHE A 79 -0.19 -14.61 2.91
CA PHE A 79 -1.51 -14.10 2.52
C PHE A 79 -1.39 -12.92 1.55
N ARG A 80 -0.52 -11.95 1.82
CA ARG A 80 -0.25 -10.82 0.92
C ARG A 80 0.23 -11.28 -0.45
N LEU A 81 1.14 -12.27 -0.50
CA LEU A 81 1.61 -12.87 -1.75
C LEU A 81 0.45 -13.51 -2.53
N GLY A 82 -0.36 -14.34 -1.88
CA GLY A 82 -1.51 -14.97 -2.51
C GLY A 82 -2.53 -13.94 -3.02
N ALA A 83 -2.84 -12.91 -2.22
CA ALA A 83 -3.72 -11.82 -2.63
C ALA A 83 -3.16 -11.05 -3.85
N SER A 84 -1.86 -10.78 -3.87
CA SER A 84 -1.23 -10.09 -5.01
C SER A 84 -1.24 -10.92 -6.29
N ILE A 85 -1.06 -12.22 -6.20
CA ILE A 85 -1.21 -13.13 -7.35
C ILE A 85 -2.65 -13.07 -7.89
N PHE A 86 -3.65 -13.09 -7.01
CA PHE A 86 -5.05 -12.95 -7.40
C PHE A 86 -5.32 -11.60 -8.08
N ILE A 87 -4.83 -10.48 -7.49
CA ILE A 87 -4.99 -9.14 -8.05
C ILE A 87 -4.29 -9.03 -9.41
N PHE A 88 -3.13 -9.66 -9.60
CA PHE A 88 -2.43 -9.69 -10.88
C PHE A 88 -3.28 -10.33 -12.00
N PHE A 89 -3.89 -11.49 -11.74
CA PHE A 89 -4.76 -12.14 -12.73
C PHE A 89 -6.03 -11.31 -13.00
N TRP A 90 -6.59 -10.71 -11.96
CA TRP A 90 -7.73 -9.82 -12.11
C TRP A 90 -7.37 -8.58 -12.94
N LEU A 91 -6.23 -7.94 -12.68
CA LEU A 91 -5.74 -6.81 -13.46
C LEU A 91 -5.59 -7.16 -14.94
N ASN A 92 -5.00 -8.32 -15.25
CA ASN A 92 -4.86 -8.77 -16.65
C ASN A 92 -6.22 -8.93 -17.34
N LYS A 93 -7.23 -9.46 -16.65
CA LYS A 93 -8.60 -9.54 -17.17
C LYS A 93 -9.15 -8.14 -17.47
N LEU A 94 -9.02 -7.20 -16.54
CA LEU A 94 -9.50 -5.82 -16.73
C LEU A 94 -8.77 -5.10 -17.87
N ILE A 95 -7.47 -5.31 -18.05
CA ILE A 95 -6.70 -4.78 -19.18
C ILE A 95 -7.29 -5.25 -20.51
N VAL A 96 -7.64 -6.54 -20.63
CA VAL A 96 -8.28 -7.08 -21.83
C VAL A 96 -9.65 -6.45 -22.07
N GLU A 97 -10.46 -6.28 -21.03
CA GLU A 97 -11.78 -5.65 -21.12
C GLU A 97 -11.68 -4.16 -21.50
N TYR A 98 -10.73 -3.45 -20.94
CA TYR A 98 -10.44 -2.05 -21.29
C TYR A 98 -10.02 -1.90 -22.76
N ASN A 99 -9.10 -2.73 -23.23
CA ASN A 99 -8.64 -2.69 -24.63
C ASN A 99 -9.76 -3.05 -25.63
N ASN A 100 -10.79 -3.74 -25.17
CA ASN A 100 -12.00 -4.05 -25.94
C ASN A 100 -13.11 -2.99 -25.75
N ASN A 101 -12.83 -1.86 -25.11
CA ASN A 101 -13.77 -0.76 -24.80
C ASN A 101 -15.01 -1.19 -23.99
N LYS A 102 -14.87 -2.22 -23.13
CA LYS A 102 -15.97 -2.69 -22.28
C LYS A 102 -16.00 -1.98 -20.92
N ILE A 103 -14.86 -1.51 -20.45
CA ILE A 103 -14.71 -0.78 -19.19
C ILE A 103 -13.88 0.49 -19.38
N SER A 104 -13.94 1.41 -18.42
CA SER A 104 -13.15 2.64 -18.45
C SER A 104 -11.77 2.46 -17.84
N TRP A 105 -10.88 3.42 -18.12
CA TRP A 105 -9.52 3.48 -17.58
C TRP A 105 -9.47 3.48 -16.05
N GLY A 106 -10.47 4.04 -15.39
CA GLY A 106 -10.48 4.19 -13.93
C GLY A 106 -10.47 2.86 -13.17
N ALA A 107 -11.16 1.83 -13.70
CA ALA A 107 -11.13 0.49 -13.13
C ALA A 107 -9.71 -0.13 -13.20
N VAL A 108 -9.05 0.00 -14.35
CA VAL A 108 -7.67 -0.49 -14.55
C VAL A 108 -6.69 0.27 -13.67
N CYS A 109 -6.80 1.60 -13.59
CA CYS A 109 -5.98 2.44 -12.70
C CYS A 109 -6.15 2.04 -11.23
N GLY A 110 -7.39 1.88 -10.77
CA GLY A 110 -7.67 1.50 -9.39
C GLY A 110 -6.99 0.18 -9.00
N VAL A 111 -7.16 -0.87 -9.82
CA VAL A 111 -6.52 -2.18 -9.56
C VAL A 111 -4.99 -2.09 -9.69
N SER A 112 -4.47 -1.31 -10.65
CA SER A 112 -3.02 -1.11 -10.79
C SER A 112 -2.39 -0.44 -9.55
N LEU A 113 -3.07 0.57 -8.96
CA LEU A 113 -2.64 1.22 -7.72
C LEU A 113 -2.67 0.25 -6.53
N VAL A 114 -3.75 -0.52 -6.37
CA VAL A 114 -3.84 -1.54 -5.31
C VAL A 114 -2.74 -2.58 -5.47
N PHE A 115 -2.52 -3.07 -6.68
CA PHE A 115 -1.47 -4.04 -6.96
C PHE A 115 -0.08 -3.49 -6.67
N ALA A 116 0.21 -2.28 -7.11
CA ALA A 116 1.50 -1.62 -6.88
C ALA A 116 1.81 -1.47 -5.38
N GLY A 117 0.84 -0.97 -4.61
CA GLY A 117 1.00 -0.84 -3.16
C GLY A 117 1.15 -2.19 -2.45
N ALA A 118 0.36 -3.20 -2.85
CA ALA A 118 0.50 -4.54 -2.30
C ALA A 118 1.91 -5.11 -2.56
N VAL A 119 2.44 -4.97 -3.78
CA VAL A 119 3.80 -5.42 -4.12
C VAL A 119 4.86 -4.62 -3.36
N GLY A 120 4.71 -3.29 -3.21
CA GLY A 120 5.61 -2.45 -2.42
C GLY A 120 5.78 -2.99 -1.00
N ASN A 121 4.69 -3.23 -0.29
CA ASN A 121 4.73 -3.78 1.08
C ASN A 121 5.18 -5.26 1.15
N ILE A 122 5.02 -6.03 0.07
CA ILE A 122 5.55 -7.40 -0.03
C ILE A 122 7.06 -7.38 -0.14
N ILE A 123 7.64 -6.46 -0.92
CA ILE A 123 9.10 -6.32 -1.06
C ILE A 123 9.73 -6.17 0.33
N ASP A 124 9.23 -5.26 1.16
CA ASP A 124 9.71 -5.08 2.53
C ASP A 124 9.57 -6.37 3.35
N SER A 125 8.36 -6.94 3.35
CA SER A 125 8.04 -8.12 4.16
C SER A 125 8.86 -9.35 3.80
N VAL A 126 9.23 -9.51 2.52
CA VAL A 126 10.01 -10.66 2.05
C VAL A 126 11.51 -10.40 2.21
N PHE A 127 11.99 -9.23 1.80
CA PHE A 127 13.43 -9.03 1.57
C PHE A 127 14.14 -8.15 2.60
N TYR A 128 13.46 -7.20 3.26
CA TYR A 128 14.14 -6.23 4.12
C TYR A 128 14.82 -6.88 5.33
N GLY A 129 14.27 -7.98 5.85
CA GLY A 129 14.96 -8.74 6.91
C GLY A 129 16.37 -9.15 6.53
N LEU A 130 16.50 -9.70 5.31
CA LEU A 130 17.78 -10.16 4.76
C LEU A 130 18.65 -9.00 4.29
N LEU A 131 18.08 -8.02 3.58
CA LEU A 131 18.83 -6.88 3.02
C LEU A 131 19.45 -5.98 4.11
N PHE A 132 18.81 -5.88 5.26
CA PHE A 132 19.26 -5.06 6.40
C PHE A 132 19.72 -5.91 7.60
N ASP A 133 19.92 -7.20 7.40
CA ASP A 133 20.60 -8.14 8.31
C ASP A 133 19.97 -8.26 9.72
N TYR A 134 18.62 -8.19 9.82
CA TYR A 134 17.91 -8.31 11.09
C TYR A 134 16.92 -9.48 11.19
N SER A 135 16.56 -10.14 10.08
CA SER A 135 15.68 -11.32 10.10
C SER A 135 15.78 -12.12 8.79
N PRO A 136 15.39 -13.42 8.78
CA PRO A 136 15.35 -14.20 7.55
C PRO A 136 14.30 -13.73 6.56
N LEU A 137 14.30 -14.29 5.34
CA LEU A 137 13.26 -14.04 4.32
C LEU A 137 11.86 -14.25 4.89
N PHE A 138 10.90 -13.43 4.43
CA PHE A 138 9.48 -13.38 4.83
C PHE A 138 9.20 -12.77 6.22
N TYR A 139 10.21 -12.35 6.94
CA TYR A 139 10.08 -11.75 8.26
C TYR A 139 10.51 -10.27 8.29
N GLY A 140 10.71 -9.67 7.11
CA GLY A 140 11.00 -8.24 7.00
C GLY A 140 9.87 -7.37 7.52
N LYS A 141 10.18 -6.22 8.08
CA LYS A 141 9.23 -5.23 8.54
C LYS A 141 8.95 -4.20 7.46
N VAL A 142 7.72 -3.75 7.37
CA VAL A 142 7.32 -2.66 6.49
C VAL A 142 7.81 -1.34 7.07
N VAL A 143 8.37 -0.48 6.23
CA VAL A 143 8.83 0.86 6.62
C VAL A 143 7.71 1.85 6.41
N ASP A 144 7.30 2.52 7.48
CA ASP A 144 6.31 3.61 7.49
C ASP A 144 7.00 4.92 7.82
N MET A 145 6.51 6.05 7.24
CA MET A 145 7.18 7.34 7.38
C MET A 145 6.29 8.57 7.40
N PHE A 146 5.11 8.53 6.80
CA PHE A 146 4.23 9.70 6.69
C PHE A 146 3.28 9.79 7.87
N TYR A 147 3.44 10.83 8.67
CA TYR A 147 2.59 11.12 9.81
C TYR A 147 1.92 12.48 9.64
N PHE A 148 0.60 12.52 9.74
CA PHE A 148 -0.22 13.72 9.57
C PHE A 148 -1.09 13.99 10.80
N PRO A 149 -0.53 14.50 11.91
CA PRO A 149 -1.31 14.90 13.08
C PRO A 149 -2.08 16.19 12.78
N LEU A 150 -3.23 16.08 12.10
CA LEU A 150 -3.95 17.24 11.56
C LEU A 150 -4.42 18.19 12.66
N PHE A 151 -4.96 17.66 13.76
CA PHE A 151 -5.30 18.40 14.98
C PHE A 151 -5.32 17.47 16.17
N SER A 152 -5.14 18.05 17.35
CA SER A 152 -5.16 17.31 18.63
C SER A 152 -5.88 18.13 19.69
N GLY A 153 -6.35 17.46 20.73
CA GLY A 153 -7.06 18.10 21.83
C GLY A 153 -7.42 17.12 22.93
N PHE A 154 -8.24 17.56 23.84
CA PHE A 154 -8.83 16.71 24.88
C PHE A 154 -10.31 16.46 24.56
N TRP A 155 -10.75 15.22 24.77
CA TRP A 155 -12.17 14.91 24.69
C TRP A 155 -12.92 15.70 25.77
N PRO A 156 -14.07 16.29 25.42
CA PRO A 156 -14.92 16.93 26.44
C PRO A 156 -15.30 15.93 27.53
N ASP A 157 -15.36 16.39 28.80
CA ASP A 157 -15.61 15.55 29.99
C ASP A 157 -16.93 14.78 29.91
N TRP A 158 -17.90 15.26 29.15
CA TRP A 158 -19.21 14.61 28.98
C TRP A 158 -19.18 13.39 28.02
N VAL A 159 -18.05 13.11 27.32
CA VAL A 159 -17.96 11.97 26.41
C VAL A 159 -17.73 10.70 27.24
N PRO A 160 -18.63 9.70 27.16
CA PRO A 160 -18.47 8.47 27.94
C PRO A 160 -17.17 7.74 27.57
N PHE A 161 -16.44 7.25 28.56
CA PHE A 161 -15.19 6.49 28.48
C PHE A 161 -13.96 7.22 27.91
N LEU A 162 -14.12 8.40 27.33
CA LEU A 162 -13.04 9.16 26.67
C LEU A 162 -12.86 10.57 27.25
N GLY A 163 -13.81 11.05 28.09
CA GLY A 163 -13.78 12.41 28.65
C GLY A 163 -12.46 12.70 29.37
N GLY A 164 -11.82 13.82 29.02
CA GLY A 164 -10.52 14.21 29.54
C GLY A 164 -9.30 13.55 28.88
N ASP A 165 -9.48 12.52 28.07
CA ASP A 165 -8.36 11.88 27.35
C ASP A 165 -7.85 12.74 26.20
N TYR A 166 -6.51 12.73 26.02
CA TYR A 166 -5.88 13.41 24.91
C TYR A 166 -6.01 12.61 23.60
N PHE A 167 -6.46 13.25 22.54
CA PHE A 167 -6.56 12.63 21.23
C PHE A 167 -5.73 13.39 20.18
N VAL A 168 -5.26 12.64 19.19
CA VAL A 168 -4.71 13.17 17.95
C VAL A 168 -5.55 12.65 16.80
N PHE A 169 -6.07 13.56 15.99
CA PHE A 169 -6.80 13.17 14.79
C PHE A 169 -5.79 12.72 13.71
N PHE A 170 -6.05 11.55 13.14
CA PHE A 170 -5.21 10.85 12.19
C PHE A 170 -3.84 10.44 12.77
N ARG A 171 -3.88 9.47 13.69
CA ARG A 171 -2.70 8.86 14.33
C ARG A 171 -1.85 7.94 13.45
N PRO A 172 -2.39 7.23 12.40
CA PRO A 172 -1.59 6.27 11.66
C PRO A 172 -0.40 6.92 10.95
N VAL A 173 0.75 6.26 11.05
CA VAL A 173 1.90 6.50 10.18
C VAL A 173 1.80 5.50 9.03
N PHE A 174 2.05 5.93 7.80
CA PHE A 174 1.88 5.11 6.61
C PHE A 174 2.96 5.44 5.56
N ASN A 175 2.97 4.69 4.47
CA ASN A 175 3.92 4.83 3.37
C ASN A 175 3.23 5.05 2.01
N VAL A 176 4.02 5.16 0.93
CA VAL A 176 3.48 5.37 -0.43
C VAL A 176 2.65 4.17 -0.90
N ALA A 177 3.05 2.96 -0.54
CA ALA A 177 2.30 1.74 -0.88
C ALA A 177 0.90 1.74 -0.25
N ASP A 178 0.77 2.14 1.02
CA ASP A 178 -0.52 2.23 1.72
C ASP A 178 -1.42 3.32 1.12
N ALA A 179 -0.82 4.49 0.81
CA ALA A 179 -1.53 5.56 0.11
C ALA A 179 -2.05 5.09 -1.26
N SER A 180 -1.22 4.35 -2.00
CA SER A 180 -1.58 3.79 -3.30
C SER A 180 -2.74 2.78 -3.19
N ILE A 181 -2.71 1.88 -2.20
CA ILE A 181 -3.82 0.95 -1.93
C ILE A 181 -5.11 1.72 -1.63
N THR A 182 -5.02 2.74 -0.77
CA THR A 182 -6.19 3.54 -0.35
C THR A 182 -6.79 4.30 -1.53
N ILE A 183 -5.97 5.01 -2.31
CA ILE A 183 -6.41 5.74 -3.50
C ILE A 183 -6.99 4.77 -4.52
N GLY A 184 -6.33 3.62 -4.75
CA GLY A 184 -6.82 2.57 -5.64
C GLY A 184 -8.19 2.04 -5.21
N ALA A 185 -8.39 1.79 -3.92
CA ALA A 185 -9.68 1.35 -3.38
C ALA A 185 -10.78 2.40 -3.59
N VAL A 186 -10.47 3.69 -3.40
CA VAL A 186 -11.41 4.79 -3.69
C VAL A 186 -11.79 4.81 -5.18
N PHE A 187 -10.82 4.66 -6.08
CA PHE A 187 -11.10 4.50 -7.52
C PHE A 187 -12.05 3.33 -7.79
N LEU A 188 -11.81 2.18 -7.18
CA LEU A 188 -12.66 1.00 -7.37
C LEU A 188 -14.09 1.22 -6.87
N LEU A 189 -14.31 1.98 -5.81
CA LEU A 189 -15.65 2.37 -5.36
C LEU A 189 -16.39 3.21 -6.40
N PHE A 190 -15.72 4.18 -7.03
CA PHE A 190 -16.33 4.98 -8.09
C PHE A 190 -16.65 4.17 -9.36
N PHE A 191 -15.82 3.19 -9.68
CA PHE A 191 -15.96 2.37 -10.89
C PHE A 191 -16.56 0.97 -10.63
N GLN A 192 -17.11 0.72 -9.44
CA GLN A 192 -17.64 -0.59 -9.01
C GLN A 192 -18.64 -1.24 -9.99
N LYS A 193 -19.49 -0.43 -10.64
CA LYS A 193 -20.45 -0.94 -11.62
C LYS A 193 -19.81 -1.64 -12.83
N GLN A 194 -18.53 -1.34 -13.11
CA GLN A 194 -17.75 -1.91 -14.20
C GLN A 194 -16.97 -3.15 -13.77
N LEU A 195 -16.89 -3.42 -12.47
CA LEU A 195 -16.16 -4.53 -11.88
C LEU A 195 -17.02 -5.79 -11.69
N SER A 196 -18.32 -5.70 -12.01
CA SER A 196 -19.26 -6.82 -11.87
C SER A 196 -18.77 -8.01 -12.69
N PHE A 197 -18.44 -9.10 -12.00
CA PHE A 197 -18.18 -10.39 -12.64
C PHE A 197 -19.49 -10.89 -13.25
N LYS A 198 -19.66 -10.72 -14.57
CA LYS A 198 -20.67 -11.43 -15.34
C LYS A 198 -20.08 -12.73 -15.84
#